data_6cf8b9a71e703e715963a2b8c6cf5044
#
_entry.id   6cf8b9a71e703e715963a2b8c6cf5044
#
_cell.length_a   1.000
_cell.length_b   1.000
_cell.length_c   1.000
_cell.angle_alpha   90.00
_cell.angle_beta   90.00
_cell.angle_gamma   90.00
#
_symmetry.space_group_name_H-M   'P 1'
#
loop_
_entity.id
_entity.type
_entity.pdbx_description
1 polymer ?
#
loop_
_entity_poly.entity_id
_entity_poly.type
_entity_poly.pdbx_seq_one_letter_code
_entity_poly.pdbx_strand_id
1 'polypeptide(L)'
;MIFQIIYAITFISLLIYLFYLRLFYVGLKNRNVNFVNSKPFVSVVVAARNEENNIARLLTALANQTYPPDLFEIIIANDNSTDKTASIVDQFSQKWDIIKLVNVIGREKVISPKKNALSQAIEMAEGEIILSTDADCLVGKYWIESMVASFDKNEMIIGFSRTILEDWAKTSFIKKFEHFDFLAMLYAAAGAISSGKYFSCSGQNIAYKKEAFYEIGGFEKIKHLISGDDVNLMQLFRKSGMKVSFAFTDHSYVYTQPIRNVGKFLSQRSRWTSNMKWQIILNPEFFVYLLSVFFITFLPIVILFDFWQLGVGILLLRVILELVFLKYGYEVFGENKKKLIFYPVWFIMQPLYIITIAVMGGLNIFSWKK
;
A
#
# COMPACT_ATOMS: atom_id res chain seq x y z
N MET A 1 -35.36 -18.54 12.97
CA MET A 1 -35.33 -17.24 12.28
C MET A 1 -33.91 -16.58 12.32
N ILE A 2 -33.29 -16.34 13.50
CA ILE A 2 -31.96 -15.67 13.58
C ILE A 2 -30.87 -16.45 12.81
N PHE A 3 -30.72 -17.75 13.07
CA PHE A 3 -29.71 -18.56 12.36
C PHE A 3 -29.95 -18.66 10.86
N GLN A 4 -31.22 -18.68 10.41
CA GLN A 4 -31.50 -18.63 8.97
C GLN A 4 -30.97 -17.35 8.30
N ILE A 5 -31.10 -16.21 8.99
CA ILE A 5 -30.54 -14.94 8.53
C ILE A 5 -29.00 -15.01 8.52
N ILE A 6 -28.40 -15.57 9.58
CA ILE A 6 -26.92 -15.75 9.67
C ILE A 6 -26.44 -16.63 8.52
N TYR A 7 -27.11 -17.75 8.24
CA TYR A 7 -26.76 -18.63 7.12
C TYR A 7 -26.84 -17.88 5.76
N ALA A 8 -27.93 -17.14 5.54
CA ALA A 8 -28.11 -16.39 4.30
C ALA A 8 -27.00 -15.33 4.11
N ILE A 9 -26.71 -14.54 5.14
CA ILE A 9 -25.64 -13.53 5.09
C ILE A 9 -24.28 -14.21 4.89
N THR A 10 -24.01 -15.31 5.58
CA THR A 10 -22.75 -16.06 5.43
C THR A 10 -22.59 -16.60 4.02
N PHE A 11 -23.64 -17.18 3.45
CA PHE A 11 -23.60 -17.73 2.09
C PHE A 11 -23.38 -16.64 1.03
N ILE A 12 -24.11 -15.53 1.12
CA ILE A 12 -23.94 -14.40 0.22
C ILE A 12 -22.49 -13.83 0.34
N SER A 13 -22.02 -13.65 1.57
CA SER A 13 -20.67 -13.16 1.83
C SER A 13 -19.60 -14.12 1.31
N LEU A 14 -19.81 -15.42 1.44
CA LEU A 14 -18.93 -16.45 0.89
C LEU A 14 -18.87 -16.36 -0.62
N LEU A 15 -20.00 -16.23 -1.32
CA LEU A 15 -20.01 -16.10 -2.77
C LEU A 15 -19.28 -14.85 -3.25
N ILE A 16 -19.52 -13.70 -2.60
CA ILE A 16 -18.82 -12.44 -2.90
C ILE A 16 -17.32 -12.60 -2.66
N TYR A 17 -16.93 -13.16 -1.52
CA TYR A 17 -15.53 -13.39 -1.16
C TYR A 17 -14.82 -14.29 -2.18
N LEU A 18 -15.43 -15.42 -2.54
CA LEU A 18 -14.88 -16.37 -3.52
C LEU A 18 -14.76 -15.76 -4.92
N PHE A 19 -15.75 -14.95 -5.31
CA PHE A 19 -15.71 -14.22 -6.57
C PHE A 19 -14.47 -13.31 -6.62
N TYR A 20 -14.23 -12.49 -5.58
CA TYR A 20 -13.06 -11.60 -5.56
C TYR A 20 -11.74 -12.35 -5.40
N LEU A 21 -11.70 -13.41 -4.58
CA LEU A 21 -10.49 -14.22 -4.45
C LEU A 21 -10.08 -14.86 -5.79
N ARG A 22 -11.06 -15.39 -6.54
CA ARG A 22 -10.84 -15.87 -7.90
C ARG A 22 -10.37 -14.76 -8.84
N LEU A 23 -11.00 -13.58 -8.75
CA LEU A 23 -10.65 -12.42 -9.56
C LEU A 23 -9.21 -11.99 -9.30
N PHE A 24 -8.78 -11.92 -8.04
CA PHE A 24 -7.40 -11.59 -7.67
C PHE A 24 -6.41 -12.64 -8.19
N TYR A 25 -6.74 -13.92 -8.06
CA TYR A 25 -5.93 -15.00 -8.59
C TYR A 25 -5.76 -14.90 -10.11
N VAL A 26 -6.85 -14.71 -10.86
CA VAL A 26 -6.83 -14.54 -12.31
C VAL A 26 -6.07 -13.28 -12.71
N GLY A 27 -6.22 -12.18 -11.97
CA GLY A 27 -5.46 -10.94 -12.20
C GLY A 27 -3.96 -11.14 -12.05
N LEU A 28 -3.51 -11.86 -11.01
CA LEU A 28 -2.09 -12.21 -10.87
C LEU A 28 -1.59 -13.12 -12.00
N LYS A 29 -2.43 -14.04 -12.48
CA LYS A 29 -2.10 -14.96 -13.58
C LYS A 29 -1.96 -14.21 -14.92
N ASN A 30 -2.85 -13.27 -15.18
CA ASN A 30 -2.93 -12.50 -16.41
C ASN A 30 -2.22 -11.14 -16.30
N ARG A 31 -1.30 -11.00 -15.35
CA ARG A 31 -0.56 -9.75 -15.13
C ARG A 31 0.12 -9.27 -16.40
N ASN A 32 0.01 -7.98 -16.67
CA ASN A 32 0.71 -7.35 -17.78
C ASN A 32 2.17 -7.08 -17.37
N VAL A 33 3.12 -7.51 -18.18
CA VAL A 33 4.56 -7.27 -18.03
C VAL A 33 5.14 -6.54 -19.24
N ASN A 34 4.29 -5.82 -19.99
CA ASN A 34 4.75 -5.02 -21.11
C ASN A 34 5.54 -3.82 -20.62
N PHE A 35 6.64 -3.54 -21.31
CA PHE A 35 7.51 -2.41 -21.01
C PHE A 35 7.48 -1.42 -22.16
N VAL A 36 7.42 -0.14 -21.83
CA VAL A 36 7.62 0.96 -22.77
C VAL A 36 9.09 1.41 -22.71
N ASN A 37 9.66 1.64 -23.86
CA ASN A 37 11.01 2.22 -23.96
C ASN A 37 10.92 3.76 -24.09
N SER A 38 10.22 4.40 -23.16
CA SER A 38 10.13 5.85 -23.06
C SER A 38 10.98 6.32 -21.89
N LYS A 39 11.62 7.47 -22.04
CA LYS A 39 12.46 8.08 -20.98
C LYS A 39 12.00 9.53 -20.74
N PRO A 40 10.78 9.71 -20.18
CA PRO A 40 10.30 11.05 -19.81
C PRO A 40 11.14 11.63 -18.66
N PHE A 41 11.04 12.94 -18.47
CA PHE A 41 11.61 13.56 -17.26
C PHE A 41 10.80 13.15 -16.02
N VAL A 42 11.49 12.72 -14.97
CA VAL A 42 10.88 12.12 -13.75
C VAL A 42 11.21 12.96 -12.53
N SER A 43 10.21 13.26 -11.72
CA SER A 43 10.42 13.82 -10.37
C SER A 43 10.15 12.77 -9.31
N VAL A 44 11.17 12.40 -8.56
CA VAL A 44 11.03 11.56 -7.36
C VAL A 44 10.69 12.45 -6.18
N VAL A 45 9.50 12.29 -5.61
CA VAL A 45 8.96 13.14 -4.54
C VAL A 45 8.85 12.36 -3.24
N VAL A 46 9.48 12.85 -2.17
CA VAL A 46 9.51 12.20 -0.86
C VAL A 46 9.13 13.19 0.23
N ALA A 47 8.08 12.90 0.99
CA ALA A 47 7.78 13.63 2.23
C ALA A 47 8.59 13.04 3.40
N ALA A 48 9.35 13.89 4.09
CA ALA A 48 10.21 13.48 5.20
C ALA A 48 9.90 14.28 6.47
N ARG A 49 9.74 13.57 7.61
CA ARG A 49 9.63 14.17 8.92
C ARG A 49 10.33 13.32 9.98
N ASN A 50 11.37 13.86 10.59
CA ASN A 50 12.16 13.19 11.61
C ASN A 50 12.66 11.81 11.13
N GLU A 51 13.42 11.82 10.02
CA GLU A 51 13.96 10.65 9.33
C GLU A 51 15.49 10.66 9.26
N GLU A 52 16.19 11.32 10.22
CA GLU A 52 17.66 11.42 10.24
C GLU A 52 18.37 10.06 10.14
N ASN A 53 17.72 8.98 10.62
CA ASN A 53 18.29 7.63 10.58
C ASN A 53 18.10 6.90 9.24
N ASN A 54 17.24 7.42 8.36
CA ASN A 54 16.83 6.73 7.12
C ASN A 54 17.18 7.52 5.86
N ILE A 55 17.03 8.86 5.91
CA ILE A 55 17.06 9.72 4.73
C ILE A 55 18.36 9.62 3.93
N ALA A 56 19.50 9.54 4.60
CA ALA A 56 20.81 9.45 3.91
C ALA A 56 20.92 8.16 3.07
N ARG A 57 20.39 7.05 3.57
CA ARG A 57 20.35 5.76 2.87
C ARG A 57 19.47 5.82 1.63
N LEU A 58 18.29 6.43 1.75
CA LEU A 58 17.39 6.62 0.62
C LEU A 58 18.00 7.52 -0.44
N LEU A 59 18.55 8.69 -0.05
CA LEU A 59 19.18 9.64 -0.98
C LEU A 59 20.36 9.00 -1.71
N THR A 60 21.18 8.20 -1.01
CA THR A 60 22.27 7.45 -1.66
C THR A 60 21.73 6.47 -2.71
N ALA A 61 20.64 5.75 -2.43
CA ALA A 61 20.06 4.82 -3.38
C ALA A 61 19.43 5.54 -4.58
N LEU A 62 18.80 6.70 -4.37
CA LEU A 62 18.21 7.52 -5.41
C LEU A 62 19.26 8.20 -6.30
N ALA A 63 20.36 8.69 -5.72
CA ALA A 63 21.46 9.30 -6.49
C ALA A 63 22.21 8.26 -7.38
N ASN A 64 22.09 6.97 -7.07
CA ASN A 64 22.74 5.87 -7.81
C ASN A 64 21.78 5.11 -8.73
N GLN A 65 20.72 5.74 -9.21
CA GLN A 65 19.81 5.14 -10.20
C GLN A 65 20.49 4.99 -11.56
N THR A 66 20.08 3.96 -12.35
CA THR A 66 20.53 3.74 -13.74
C THR A 66 19.82 4.62 -14.75
N TYR A 67 18.75 5.28 -14.35
CA TYR A 67 18.04 6.24 -15.18
C TYR A 67 18.96 7.44 -15.49
N PRO A 68 18.94 8.02 -16.72
CA PRO A 68 19.85 9.11 -17.08
C PRO A 68 19.74 10.28 -16.09
N PRO A 69 20.86 10.78 -15.53
CA PRO A 69 20.83 11.80 -14.47
C PRO A 69 20.28 13.16 -14.93
N ASP A 70 20.30 13.43 -16.22
CA ASP A 70 19.70 14.59 -16.86
C ASP A 70 18.18 14.45 -17.12
N LEU A 71 17.61 13.28 -16.83
CA LEU A 71 16.18 13.00 -17.01
C LEU A 71 15.43 12.74 -15.71
N PHE A 72 16.02 13.04 -14.56
CA PHE A 72 15.25 12.99 -13.30
C PHE A 72 15.79 13.97 -12.24
N GLU A 73 14.93 14.28 -11.30
CA GLU A 73 15.22 15.05 -10.11
C GLU A 73 14.67 14.37 -8.86
N ILE A 74 15.17 14.73 -7.68
CA ILE A 74 14.76 14.23 -6.39
C ILE A 74 14.32 15.42 -5.52
N ILE A 75 13.06 15.45 -5.09
CA ILE A 75 12.50 16.53 -4.28
C ILE A 75 12.11 15.98 -2.92
N ILE A 76 12.82 16.44 -1.89
CA ILE A 76 12.52 16.07 -0.50
C ILE A 76 11.74 17.20 0.15
N ALA A 77 10.47 16.92 0.48
CA ALA A 77 9.63 17.83 1.25
C ALA A 77 9.86 17.62 2.75
N ASN A 78 10.60 18.51 3.38
CA ASN A 78 10.84 18.51 4.81
C ASN A 78 9.62 19.05 5.56
N ASP A 79 8.80 18.16 6.14
CA ASP A 79 7.60 18.50 6.90
C ASP A 79 7.95 18.93 8.34
N ASN A 80 8.64 20.04 8.48
CA ASN A 80 9.04 20.63 9.76
C ASN A 80 9.76 19.63 10.69
N SER A 81 10.79 18.95 10.19
CA SER A 81 11.63 18.07 11.01
C SER A 81 12.36 18.85 12.09
N THR A 82 12.47 18.26 13.28
CA THR A 82 13.15 18.80 14.46
C THR A 82 14.49 18.11 14.74
N ASP A 83 14.82 17.08 13.96
CA ASP A 83 16.08 16.35 13.98
C ASP A 83 17.02 16.80 12.84
N LYS A 84 18.04 16.01 12.52
CA LYS A 84 19.00 16.33 11.47
C LYS A 84 18.51 16.06 10.03
N THR A 85 17.24 15.71 9.82
CA THR A 85 16.73 15.36 8.49
C THR A 85 17.02 16.45 7.46
N ALA A 86 16.64 17.70 7.73
CA ALA A 86 16.85 18.81 6.79
C ALA A 86 18.33 19.06 6.48
N SER A 87 19.19 19.07 7.49
CA SER A 87 20.63 19.28 7.32
C SER A 87 21.31 18.17 6.52
N ILE A 88 20.85 16.91 6.66
CA ILE A 88 21.35 15.80 5.84
C ILE A 88 20.94 15.99 4.38
N VAL A 89 19.69 16.34 4.09
CA VAL A 89 19.23 16.59 2.72
C VAL A 89 20.01 17.74 2.08
N ASP A 90 20.25 18.83 2.83
CA ASP A 90 21.03 19.97 2.37
C ASP A 90 22.47 19.59 2.00
N GLN A 91 23.14 18.76 2.80
CA GLN A 91 24.48 18.23 2.47
C GLN A 91 24.47 17.40 1.17
N PHE A 92 23.40 16.64 0.92
CA PHE A 92 23.25 15.89 -0.31
C PHE A 92 22.97 16.79 -1.52
N SER A 93 22.16 17.84 -1.37
CA SER A 93 21.87 18.80 -2.45
C SER A 93 23.11 19.59 -2.89
N GLN A 94 24.04 19.86 -1.97
CA GLN A 94 25.34 20.47 -2.31
C GLN A 94 26.27 19.53 -3.12
N LYS A 95 26.05 18.23 -3.06
CA LYS A 95 26.85 17.24 -3.77
C LYS A 95 26.21 16.76 -5.09
N TRP A 96 24.89 16.78 -5.18
CA TRP A 96 24.13 16.31 -6.35
C TRP A 96 23.07 17.35 -6.73
N ASP A 97 23.24 18.02 -7.83
CA ASP A 97 22.35 19.08 -8.34
C ASP A 97 20.92 18.59 -8.60
N ILE A 98 20.73 17.27 -8.79
CA ILE A 98 19.42 16.62 -8.96
C ILE A 98 18.60 16.56 -7.66
N ILE A 99 19.19 16.86 -6.49
CA ILE A 99 18.51 16.78 -5.18
C ILE A 99 18.11 18.18 -4.73
N LYS A 100 16.80 18.35 -4.50
CA LYS A 100 16.20 19.62 -4.05
C LYS A 100 15.54 19.44 -2.68
N LEU A 101 15.75 20.38 -1.76
CA LEU A 101 15.08 20.44 -0.46
C LEU A 101 13.96 21.47 -0.51
N VAL A 102 12.75 21.07 -0.14
CA VAL A 102 11.57 21.93 0.03
C VAL A 102 11.19 21.96 1.50
N ASN A 103 11.30 23.12 2.15
CA ASN A 103 10.78 23.29 3.50
C ASN A 103 9.28 23.59 3.45
N VAL A 104 8.48 22.68 3.97
CA VAL A 104 7.02 22.72 3.92
C VAL A 104 6.45 23.82 4.83
N ILE A 105 5.53 24.61 4.30
CA ILE A 105 4.84 25.67 5.03
C ILE A 105 3.38 25.29 5.31
N GLY A 106 2.76 25.94 6.31
CA GLY A 106 1.32 25.81 6.60
C GLY A 106 0.90 24.48 7.18
N ARG A 107 1.83 23.69 7.73
CA ARG A 107 1.56 22.37 8.31
C ARG A 107 0.50 22.41 9.41
N GLU A 108 0.50 23.44 10.24
CA GLU A 108 -0.42 23.63 11.36
C GLU A 108 -1.87 23.89 10.91
N LYS A 109 -2.09 24.21 9.65
CA LYS A 109 -3.40 24.54 9.05
C LYS A 109 -4.05 23.38 8.32
N VAL A 110 -3.41 22.20 8.31
CA VAL A 110 -3.86 21.05 7.49
C VAL A 110 -4.14 19.82 8.34
N ILE A 111 -5.13 19.03 7.92
CA ILE A 111 -5.48 17.76 8.57
C ILE A 111 -4.47 16.68 8.22
N SER A 112 -3.94 16.70 6.99
CA SER A 112 -2.96 15.72 6.50
C SER A 112 -1.62 16.38 6.13
N PRO A 113 -0.67 16.45 7.07
CA PRO A 113 0.65 17.04 6.81
C PRO A 113 1.38 16.37 5.64
N LYS A 114 1.32 15.04 5.50
CA LYS A 114 1.97 14.32 4.40
C LYS A 114 1.43 14.75 3.03
N LYS A 115 0.09 14.89 2.87
CA LYS A 115 -0.48 15.36 1.59
C LYS A 115 -0.07 16.81 1.29
N ASN A 116 -0.02 17.66 2.32
CA ASN A 116 0.47 19.03 2.16
C ASN A 116 1.93 19.07 1.69
N ALA A 117 2.78 18.25 2.33
CA ALA A 117 4.19 18.14 1.94
C ALA A 117 4.36 17.62 0.50
N LEU A 118 3.63 16.55 0.15
CA LEU A 118 3.64 16.02 -1.22
C LEU A 118 3.11 17.04 -2.23
N SER A 119 2.03 17.78 -1.91
CA SER A 119 1.48 18.81 -2.81
C SER A 119 2.52 19.89 -3.14
N GLN A 120 3.21 20.43 -2.10
CA GLN A 120 4.22 21.47 -2.31
C GLN A 120 5.42 20.95 -3.10
N ALA A 121 5.83 19.69 -2.87
CA ALA A 121 6.91 19.09 -3.67
C ALA A 121 6.48 18.83 -5.13
N ILE A 122 5.23 18.37 -5.37
CA ILE A 122 4.70 18.15 -6.72
C ILE A 122 4.55 19.46 -7.49
N GLU A 123 4.22 20.56 -6.81
CA GLU A 123 4.13 21.89 -7.41
C GLU A 123 5.48 22.34 -7.96
N MET A 124 6.59 22.04 -7.26
CA MET A 124 7.94 22.33 -7.69
C MET A 124 8.52 21.32 -8.68
N ALA A 125 7.89 20.16 -8.85
CA ALA A 125 8.37 19.10 -9.74
C ALA A 125 8.30 19.53 -11.20
N GLU A 126 9.34 19.24 -11.98
CA GLU A 126 9.41 19.51 -13.42
C GLU A 126 9.05 18.26 -14.26
N GLY A 127 9.04 17.07 -13.63
CA GLY A 127 8.82 15.79 -14.29
C GLY A 127 7.41 15.61 -14.84
N GLU A 128 7.32 14.97 -15.99
CA GLU A 128 6.07 14.46 -16.56
C GLU A 128 5.50 13.35 -15.71
N ILE A 129 6.39 12.55 -15.10
CA ILE A 129 6.06 11.45 -14.19
C ILE A 129 6.50 11.82 -12.78
N ILE A 130 5.58 11.68 -11.83
CA ILE A 130 5.87 11.74 -10.40
C ILE A 130 6.04 10.32 -9.88
N LEU A 131 7.20 10.02 -9.29
CA LEU A 131 7.43 8.83 -8.47
C LEU A 131 7.42 9.22 -7.00
N SER A 132 6.71 8.46 -6.17
CA SER A 132 6.68 8.72 -4.73
C SER A 132 7.04 7.45 -3.94
N THR A 133 7.88 7.65 -2.92
CA THR A 133 8.24 6.64 -1.91
C THR A 133 8.31 7.28 -0.53
N ASP A 134 8.33 6.45 0.53
CA ASP A 134 8.48 6.96 1.90
C ASP A 134 9.97 7.13 2.26
N ALA A 135 10.27 8.08 3.14
CA ALA A 135 11.65 8.42 3.53
C ALA A 135 12.40 7.30 4.29
N ASP A 136 11.66 6.32 4.84
CA ASP A 136 12.21 5.14 5.52
C ASP A 136 12.35 3.91 4.61
N CYS A 137 12.02 4.06 3.33
CA CYS A 137 12.14 3.03 2.31
C CYS A 137 13.54 2.97 1.69
N LEU A 138 13.79 1.88 0.96
CA LEU A 138 14.98 1.68 0.15
C LEU A 138 14.59 1.18 -1.25
N VAL A 139 15.15 1.78 -2.28
CA VAL A 139 14.91 1.43 -3.68
C VAL A 139 16.14 0.77 -4.31
N GLY A 140 15.91 -0.12 -5.28
CA GLY A 140 16.99 -0.70 -6.09
C GLY A 140 17.50 0.27 -7.15
N LYS A 141 18.68 0.02 -7.71
CA LYS A 141 19.31 0.88 -8.72
C LYS A 141 18.53 1.03 -10.03
N TYR A 142 17.61 0.12 -10.33
CA TYR A 142 16.79 0.13 -11.54
C TYR A 142 15.34 0.59 -11.26
N TRP A 143 15.06 1.12 -10.08
CA TRP A 143 13.70 1.42 -9.64
C TRP A 143 12.99 2.44 -10.52
N ILE A 144 13.62 3.59 -10.81
CA ILE A 144 13.04 4.62 -11.68
C ILE A 144 12.73 4.04 -13.05
N GLU A 145 13.73 3.41 -13.68
CA GLU A 145 13.60 2.83 -15.01
C GLU A 145 12.48 1.78 -15.09
N SER A 146 12.39 0.90 -14.08
CA SER A 146 11.37 -0.16 -14.03
C SER A 146 9.96 0.37 -13.78
N MET A 147 9.81 1.41 -12.96
CA MET A 147 8.52 2.05 -12.73
C MET A 147 8.05 2.81 -13.98
N VAL A 148 8.95 3.56 -14.63
CA VAL A 148 8.66 4.28 -15.88
C VAL A 148 8.31 3.30 -17.01
N ALA A 149 9.05 2.23 -17.15
CA ALA A 149 8.79 1.21 -18.18
C ALA A 149 7.41 0.54 -18.04
N SER A 150 6.78 0.63 -16.86
CA SER A 150 5.44 0.09 -16.62
C SER A 150 4.31 1.02 -17.10
N PHE A 151 4.61 2.27 -17.53
CA PHE A 151 3.65 3.20 -18.13
C PHE A 151 3.44 2.86 -19.61
N ASP A 152 2.41 2.12 -19.94
CA ASP A 152 1.94 1.95 -21.33
C ASP A 152 0.81 2.98 -21.57
N LYS A 153 -0.43 2.54 -21.44
CA LYS A 153 -1.65 3.36 -21.58
C LYS A 153 -2.28 3.66 -20.21
N ASN A 154 -1.43 3.79 -19.19
CA ASN A 154 -1.85 3.97 -17.81
C ASN A 154 -1.48 5.38 -17.33
N GLU A 155 -2.27 5.92 -16.42
CA GLU A 155 -2.03 7.22 -15.79
C GLU A 155 -1.38 7.08 -14.41
N MET A 156 -1.52 5.89 -13.78
CA MET A 156 -0.93 5.60 -12.47
C MET A 156 -0.37 4.18 -12.44
N ILE A 157 0.79 4.02 -11.81
CA ILE A 157 1.45 2.73 -11.58
C ILE A 157 1.61 2.51 -10.08
N ILE A 158 1.24 1.34 -9.61
CA ILE A 158 1.47 0.88 -8.24
C ILE A 158 2.60 -0.15 -8.28
N GLY A 159 3.59 0.01 -7.43
CA GLY A 159 4.68 -0.96 -7.28
C GLY A 159 4.52 -1.82 -6.03
N PHE A 160 5.30 -2.89 -5.96
CA PHE A 160 5.34 -3.80 -4.83
C PHE A 160 6.25 -3.24 -3.73
N SER A 161 5.84 -3.41 -2.47
CA SER A 161 6.65 -3.08 -1.30
C SER A 161 6.95 -4.35 -0.50
N ARG A 162 8.19 -4.53 -0.12
CA ARG A 162 8.67 -5.72 0.60
C ARG A 162 9.27 -5.34 1.94
N THR A 163 8.83 -5.99 3.01
CA THR A 163 9.45 -5.84 4.33
C THR A 163 10.79 -6.58 4.39
N ILE A 164 11.86 -5.92 4.82
CA ILE A 164 13.18 -6.51 4.98
C ILE A 164 13.18 -7.40 6.22
N LEU A 165 13.36 -8.71 6.05
CA LEU A 165 13.57 -9.67 7.12
C LEU A 165 14.84 -10.47 6.83
N GLU A 166 15.89 -10.26 7.61
CA GLU A 166 17.20 -10.91 7.42
C GLU A 166 17.13 -12.41 7.68
N ASP A 167 16.58 -12.81 8.82
CA ASP A 167 16.45 -14.21 9.23
C ASP A 167 15.04 -14.48 9.77
N TRP A 168 14.26 -15.27 9.02
CA TRP A 168 12.90 -15.63 9.41
C TRP A 168 12.85 -16.36 10.75
N ALA A 169 13.81 -17.25 11.05
CA ALA A 169 13.80 -18.02 12.28
C ALA A 169 13.93 -17.12 13.52
N LYS A 170 14.82 -16.13 13.46
CA LYS A 170 15.10 -15.17 14.54
C LYS A 170 14.14 -13.97 14.58
N THR A 171 13.29 -13.82 13.58
CA THR A 171 12.33 -12.71 13.50
C THR A 171 11.26 -12.85 14.58
N SER A 172 10.96 -11.77 15.29
CA SER A 172 9.91 -11.74 16.32
C SER A 172 8.52 -11.99 15.74
N PHE A 173 7.61 -12.49 16.57
CA PHE A 173 6.23 -12.80 16.18
C PHE A 173 5.54 -11.63 15.47
N ILE A 174 5.61 -10.43 16.05
CA ILE A 174 4.91 -9.25 15.46
C ILE A 174 5.45 -8.88 14.07
N LYS A 175 6.75 -9.00 13.85
CA LYS A 175 7.35 -8.75 12.54
C LYS A 175 6.96 -9.82 11.51
N LYS A 176 6.83 -11.10 11.95
CA LYS A 176 6.31 -12.18 11.10
C LYS A 176 4.86 -11.93 10.73
N PHE A 177 4.04 -11.55 11.70
CA PHE A 177 2.62 -11.27 11.50
C PHE A 177 2.43 -10.07 10.54
N GLU A 178 3.13 -8.97 10.79
CA GLU A 178 3.09 -7.77 9.94
C GLU A 178 3.54 -8.07 8.51
N HIS A 179 4.66 -8.78 8.33
CA HIS A 179 5.16 -9.17 7.02
C HIS A 179 4.14 -10.01 6.25
N PHE A 180 3.56 -11.03 6.91
CA PHE A 180 2.59 -11.91 6.29
C PHE A 180 1.30 -11.18 5.90
N ASP A 181 0.76 -10.37 6.83
CA ASP A 181 -0.43 -9.54 6.63
C ASP A 181 -0.25 -8.54 5.48
N PHE A 182 0.91 -7.88 5.44
CA PHE A 182 1.24 -6.90 4.41
C PHE A 182 1.38 -7.55 3.03
N LEU A 183 2.05 -8.69 2.93
CA LEU A 183 2.17 -9.44 1.67
C LEU A 183 0.81 -9.91 1.17
N ALA A 184 -0.03 -10.50 2.04
CA ALA A 184 -1.36 -10.94 1.66
C ALA A 184 -2.21 -9.81 1.08
N MET A 185 -2.16 -8.62 1.72
CA MET A 185 -2.83 -7.41 1.25
C MET A 185 -2.30 -6.95 -0.11
N LEU A 186 -0.97 -6.93 -0.31
CA LEU A 186 -0.37 -6.49 -1.57
C LEU A 186 -0.61 -7.47 -2.72
N TYR A 187 -0.65 -8.78 -2.47
CA TYR A 187 -1.00 -9.77 -3.49
C TYR A 187 -2.46 -9.60 -3.95
N ALA A 188 -3.38 -9.37 -3.00
CA ALA A 188 -4.77 -9.06 -3.33
C ALA A 188 -4.87 -7.75 -4.12
N ALA A 189 -4.14 -6.70 -3.73
CA ALA A 189 -4.10 -5.42 -4.42
C ALA A 189 -3.57 -5.56 -5.87
N ALA A 190 -2.45 -6.25 -6.05
CA ALA A 190 -1.87 -6.50 -7.37
C ALA A 190 -2.82 -7.28 -8.28
N GLY A 191 -3.45 -8.34 -7.76
CA GLY A 191 -4.44 -9.12 -8.49
C GLY A 191 -5.70 -8.34 -8.82
N ALA A 192 -6.18 -7.51 -7.89
CA ALA A 192 -7.33 -6.62 -8.10
C ALA A 192 -7.03 -5.60 -9.21
N ILE A 193 -5.89 -4.88 -9.12
CA ILE A 193 -5.48 -3.86 -10.10
C ILE A 193 -5.35 -4.49 -11.50
N SER A 194 -4.72 -5.65 -11.62
CA SER A 194 -4.59 -6.36 -12.90
C SER A 194 -5.93 -6.83 -13.48
N SER A 195 -6.97 -6.92 -12.64
CA SER A 195 -8.35 -7.21 -13.05
C SER A 195 -9.21 -5.95 -13.21
N GLY A 196 -8.63 -4.76 -13.22
CA GLY A 196 -9.34 -3.49 -13.32
C GLY A 196 -10.12 -3.08 -12.06
N LYS A 197 -9.79 -3.67 -10.89
CA LYS A 197 -10.39 -3.36 -9.58
C LYS A 197 -9.37 -2.67 -8.69
N TYR A 198 -9.57 -1.40 -8.44
CA TYR A 198 -8.61 -0.56 -7.71
C TYR A 198 -9.00 -0.49 -6.22
N PHE A 199 -8.72 -1.55 -5.46
CA PHE A 199 -9.17 -1.68 -4.07
C PHE A 199 -8.17 -1.14 -3.06
N SER A 200 -6.90 -1.48 -3.20
CA SER A 200 -5.86 -1.09 -2.27
C SER A 200 -4.51 -0.87 -2.98
N CYS A 201 -3.63 -0.11 -2.35
CA CYS A 201 -2.24 0.07 -2.74
C CYS A 201 -1.41 0.53 -1.53
N SER A 202 -0.11 0.70 -1.71
CA SER A 202 0.78 1.26 -0.71
C SER A 202 1.45 2.52 -1.25
N GLY A 203 1.39 3.60 -0.50
CA GLY A 203 2.06 4.87 -0.80
C GLY A 203 3.59 4.83 -0.79
N GLN A 204 4.14 3.69 -0.41
CA GLN A 204 5.59 3.47 -0.43
C GLN A 204 6.15 3.31 -1.85
N ASN A 205 5.29 3.01 -2.84
CA ASN A 205 5.75 2.72 -4.20
C ASN A 205 4.65 3.02 -5.22
N ILE A 206 4.52 4.29 -5.59
CA ILE A 206 3.52 4.76 -6.55
C ILE A 206 4.15 5.71 -7.56
N ALA A 207 3.62 5.68 -8.77
CA ALA A 207 3.97 6.63 -9.81
C ALA A 207 2.72 7.07 -10.56
N TYR A 208 2.68 8.31 -11.04
CA TYR A 208 1.58 8.82 -11.84
C TYR A 208 2.03 9.96 -12.74
N LYS A 209 1.28 10.17 -13.83
CA LYS A 209 1.49 11.33 -14.69
C LYS A 209 1.11 12.60 -13.92
N LYS A 210 1.97 13.60 -13.93
CA LYS A 210 1.75 14.88 -13.24
C LYS A 210 0.49 15.59 -13.76
N GLU A 211 0.26 15.58 -15.08
CA GLU A 211 -0.92 16.12 -15.70
C GLU A 211 -2.21 15.46 -15.17
N ALA A 212 -2.24 14.13 -15.14
CA ALA A 212 -3.38 13.36 -14.61
C ALA A 212 -3.65 13.66 -13.12
N PHE A 213 -2.59 13.88 -12.32
CA PHE A 213 -2.76 14.30 -10.93
C PHE A 213 -3.47 15.65 -10.81
N TYR A 214 -3.12 16.63 -11.64
CA TYR A 214 -3.82 17.93 -11.62
C TYR A 214 -5.22 17.85 -12.20
N GLU A 215 -5.46 17.05 -13.23
CA GLU A 215 -6.78 16.84 -13.83
C GLU A 215 -7.81 16.32 -12.81
N ILE A 216 -7.42 15.41 -11.93
CA ILE A 216 -8.31 14.93 -10.85
C ILE A 216 -8.48 15.93 -9.70
N GLY A 217 -7.73 17.04 -9.69
CA GLY A 217 -7.69 18.05 -8.64
C GLY A 217 -6.72 17.71 -7.49
N GLY A 218 -5.72 16.88 -7.75
CA GLY A 218 -4.69 16.53 -6.78
C GLY A 218 -5.26 15.95 -5.50
N PHE A 219 -4.76 16.41 -4.35
CA PHE A 219 -5.25 15.99 -3.03
C PHE A 219 -6.45 16.79 -2.51
N GLU A 220 -6.95 17.83 -3.21
CA GLU A 220 -8.00 18.73 -2.72
C GLU A 220 -9.26 17.98 -2.26
N LYS A 221 -9.76 17.02 -3.05
CA LYS A 221 -10.99 16.26 -2.75
C LYS A 221 -10.83 15.33 -1.55
N ILE A 222 -9.59 15.04 -1.11
CA ILE A 222 -9.26 14.13 -0.01
C ILE A 222 -8.42 14.78 1.09
N LYS A 223 -8.23 16.10 1.07
CA LYS A 223 -7.43 16.84 2.06
C LYS A 223 -7.96 16.74 3.49
N HIS A 224 -9.26 16.51 3.65
CA HIS A 224 -9.93 16.32 4.93
C HIS A 224 -9.67 14.95 5.57
N LEU A 225 -9.07 14.01 4.84
CA LEU A 225 -8.71 12.69 5.35
C LEU A 225 -7.27 12.71 5.85
N ILE A 226 -7.02 12.17 7.05
CA ILE A 226 -5.70 12.20 7.69
C ILE A 226 -4.66 11.35 6.93
N SER A 227 -5.07 10.27 6.28
CA SER A 227 -4.21 9.38 5.48
C SER A 227 -4.86 9.06 4.12
N GLY A 228 -4.29 8.11 3.37
CA GLY A 228 -4.80 7.72 2.05
C GLY A 228 -4.34 8.66 0.94
N ASP A 229 -3.14 9.20 1.08
CA ASP A 229 -2.37 9.82 0.00
C ASP A 229 -2.11 8.84 -1.17
N ASP A 230 -2.38 7.58 -0.95
CA ASP A 230 -2.25 6.44 -1.85
C ASP A 230 -3.61 5.89 -2.29
N VAL A 231 -4.27 5.12 -1.44
CA VAL A 231 -5.54 4.42 -1.76
C VAL A 231 -6.63 5.42 -2.18
N ASN A 232 -6.78 6.54 -1.45
CA ASN A 232 -7.82 7.51 -1.81
C ASN A 232 -7.46 8.30 -3.07
N LEU A 233 -6.17 8.58 -3.32
CA LEU A 233 -5.72 9.16 -4.58
C LEU A 233 -6.04 8.20 -5.74
N MET A 234 -5.71 6.92 -5.62
CA MET A 234 -6.05 5.90 -6.61
C MET A 234 -7.57 5.86 -6.89
N GLN A 235 -8.43 6.07 -5.88
CA GLN A 235 -9.88 6.15 -6.10
C GLN A 235 -10.29 7.39 -6.91
N LEU A 236 -9.58 8.51 -6.79
CA LEU A 236 -9.84 9.68 -7.64
C LEU A 236 -9.48 9.40 -9.11
N PHE A 237 -8.34 8.76 -9.38
CA PHE A 237 -7.99 8.29 -10.72
C PHE A 237 -9.07 7.38 -11.29
N ARG A 238 -9.51 6.38 -10.51
CA ARG A 238 -10.61 5.49 -10.92
C ARG A 238 -11.89 6.25 -11.26
N LYS A 239 -12.30 7.20 -10.42
CA LYS A 239 -13.53 8.00 -10.64
C LYS A 239 -13.46 8.86 -11.90
N SER A 240 -12.28 9.27 -12.32
CA SER A 240 -12.03 10.02 -13.55
C SER A 240 -11.88 9.11 -14.79
N GLY A 241 -12.10 7.80 -14.64
CA GLY A 241 -11.96 6.84 -15.75
C GLY A 241 -10.52 6.53 -16.15
N MET A 242 -9.55 7.03 -15.40
CA MET A 242 -8.13 6.82 -15.65
C MET A 242 -7.70 5.40 -15.29
N LYS A 243 -6.72 4.88 -16.03
CA LYS A 243 -6.21 3.51 -15.85
C LYS A 243 -5.09 3.47 -14.85
N VAL A 244 -5.17 2.49 -13.95
CA VAL A 244 -4.12 2.17 -12.98
C VAL A 244 -3.58 0.78 -13.30
N SER A 245 -2.26 0.60 -13.27
CA SER A 245 -1.60 -0.69 -13.46
C SER A 245 -0.67 -1.02 -12.30
N PHE A 246 -0.14 -2.25 -12.31
CA PHE A 246 0.79 -2.72 -11.28
C PHE A 246 2.12 -3.11 -11.93
N ALA A 247 3.22 -2.65 -11.34
CA ALA A 247 4.58 -3.01 -11.78
C ALA A 247 5.01 -4.33 -11.13
N PHE A 248 5.21 -5.36 -11.96
CA PHE A 248 5.50 -6.73 -11.51
C PHE A 248 6.97 -7.13 -11.53
N THR A 249 7.85 -6.27 -12.01
CA THR A 249 9.29 -6.58 -12.03
C THR A 249 9.90 -6.44 -10.64
N ASP A 250 10.81 -7.33 -10.28
CA ASP A 250 11.55 -7.27 -9.02
C ASP A 250 12.42 -6.00 -8.90
N HIS A 251 12.83 -5.44 -10.03
CA HIS A 251 13.55 -4.16 -10.09
C HIS A 251 12.69 -2.96 -9.68
N SER A 252 11.37 -3.04 -9.79
CA SER A 252 10.44 -2.00 -9.36
C SER A 252 10.11 -2.05 -7.85
N TYR A 253 10.64 -3.04 -7.10
CA TYR A 253 10.28 -3.21 -5.69
C TYR A 253 10.94 -2.17 -4.80
N VAL A 254 10.17 -1.76 -3.80
CA VAL A 254 10.63 -0.92 -2.69
C VAL A 254 10.74 -1.78 -1.44
N TYR A 255 11.76 -1.53 -0.64
CA TYR A 255 12.02 -2.27 0.58
C TYR A 255 11.80 -1.38 1.81
N THR A 256 11.06 -1.89 2.80
CA THR A 256 10.76 -1.15 4.04
C THR A 256 11.19 -1.93 5.28
N GLN A 257 11.43 -1.22 6.37
CA GLN A 257 11.75 -1.84 7.65
C GLN A 257 10.49 -2.40 8.32
N PRO A 258 10.58 -3.57 8.97
CA PRO A 258 9.44 -4.13 9.69
C PRO A 258 9.10 -3.27 10.91
N ILE A 259 7.83 -3.25 11.26
CA ILE A 259 7.32 -2.55 12.44
C ILE A 259 7.92 -3.18 13.70
N ARG A 260 8.39 -2.34 14.63
CA ARG A 260 9.18 -2.79 15.78
C ARG A 260 8.37 -3.44 16.91
N ASN A 261 7.10 -3.02 17.11
CA ASN A 261 6.28 -3.50 18.22
C ASN A 261 4.78 -3.48 17.91
N VAL A 262 3.99 -4.19 18.73
CA VAL A 262 2.53 -4.36 18.59
C VAL A 262 1.80 -3.02 18.59
N GLY A 263 2.15 -2.09 19.50
CA GLY A 263 1.47 -0.81 19.60
C GLY A 263 1.59 0.04 18.33
N LYS A 264 2.80 0.09 17.73
CA LYS A 264 3.02 0.77 16.44
C LYS A 264 2.28 0.08 15.31
N PHE A 265 2.24 -1.26 15.30
CA PHE A 265 1.50 -2.04 14.31
C PHE A 265 0.00 -1.73 14.38
N LEU A 266 -0.61 -1.84 15.55
CA LEU A 266 -2.03 -1.53 15.73
C LEU A 266 -2.35 -0.07 15.38
N SER A 267 -1.51 0.88 15.80
CA SER A 267 -1.68 2.29 15.48
C SER A 267 -1.66 2.54 13.95
N GLN A 268 -0.72 1.93 13.22
CA GLN A 268 -0.65 2.05 11.77
C GLN A 268 -1.90 1.47 11.09
N ARG A 269 -2.30 0.25 11.47
CA ARG A 269 -3.46 -0.43 10.87
C ARG A 269 -4.79 0.27 11.21
N SER A 270 -4.94 0.75 12.45
CA SER A 270 -6.10 1.54 12.87
C SER A 270 -6.23 2.85 12.08
N ARG A 271 -5.11 3.51 11.80
CA ARG A 271 -5.08 4.70 10.93
C ARG A 271 -5.53 4.37 9.50
N TRP A 272 -5.12 3.25 8.94
CA TRP A 272 -5.60 2.83 7.64
C TRP A 272 -7.11 2.53 7.67
N THR A 273 -7.56 1.81 8.69
CA THR A 273 -8.97 1.44 8.87
C THR A 273 -9.87 2.66 9.09
N SER A 274 -9.39 3.75 9.70
CA SER A 274 -10.17 4.98 9.91
C SER A 274 -10.70 5.59 8.60
N ASN A 275 -10.06 5.30 7.46
CA ASN A 275 -10.49 5.76 6.15
C ASN A 275 -11.45 4.79 5.44
N MET A 276 -11.66 3.57 5.95
CA MET A 276 -12.47 2.56 5.25
C MET A 276 -13.94 2.98 5.11
N LYS A 277 -14.49 3.72 6.08
CA LYS A 277 -15.85 4.27 6.00
C LYS A 277 -16.08 5.15 4.77
N TRP A 278 -15.05 5.84 4.30
CA TRP A 278 -15.13 6.71 3.12
C TRP A 278 -15.21 5.92 1.81
N GLN A 279 -14.87 4.62 1.83
CA GLN A 279 -14.98 3.77 0.66
C GLN A 279 -16.44 3.55 0.23
N ILE A 280 -17.41 3.75 1.10
CA ILE A 280 -18.84 3.78 0.71
C ILE A 280 -19.05 4.80 -0.42
N ILE A 281 -18.39 5.96 -0.36
CA ILE A 281 -18.52 7.05 -1.34
C ILE A 281 -17.45 6.94 -2.43
N LEU A 282 -16.22 6.60 -2.06
CA LEU A 282 -15.10 6.57 -2.97
C LEU A 282 -15.11 5.33 -3.87
N ASN A 283 -15.40 4.17 -3.31
CA ASN A 283 -15.47 2.89 -4.02
C ASN A 283 -16.47 1.94 -3.35
N PRO A 284 -17.79 2.03 -3.64
CA PRO A 284 -18.80 1.17 -3.03
C PRO A 284 -18.52 -0.33 -3.25
N GLU A 285 -17.96 -0.72 -4.39
CA GLU A 285 -17.60 -2.11 -4.68
C GLU A 285 -16.53 -2.62 -3.70
N PHE A 286 -15.51 -1.82 -3.43
CA PHE A 286 -14.49 -2.16 -2.43
C PHE A 286 -15.11 -2.28 -1.02
N PHE A 287 -16.05 -1.40 -0.68
CA PHE A 287 -16.75 -1.48 0.60
C PHE A 287 -17.55 -2.78 0.74
N VAL A 288 -18.26 -3.22 -0.31
CA VAL A 288 -18.98 -4.51 -0.33
C VAL A 288 -18.01 -5.68 -0.14
N TYR A 289 -16.85 -5.65 -0.80
CA TYR A 289 -15.81 -6.64 -0.57
C TYR A 289 -15.33 -6.67 0.90
N LEU A 290 -15.07 -5.51 1.51
CA LEU A 290 -14.65 -5.42 2.91
C LEU A 290 -15.71 -5.99 3.87
N LEU A 291 -17.01 -5.71 3.61
CA LEU A 291 -18.09 -6.30 4.37
C LEU A 291 -18.15 -7.83 4.22
N SER A 292 -17.91 -8.34 3.01
CA SER A 292 -17.86 -9.79 2.80
C SER A 292 -16.72 -10.45 3.57
N VAL A 293 -15.53 -9.83 3.60
CA VAL A 293 -14.38 -10.29 4.40
C VAL A 293 -14.73 -10.29 5.89
N PHE A 294 -15.40 -9.24 6.37
CA PHE A 294 -15.85 -9.16 7.76
C PHE A 294 -16.79 -10.30 8.09
N PHE A 295 -17.88 -10.47 7.35
CA PHE A 295 -18.88 -11.50 7.64
C PHE A 295 -18.33 -12.92 7.50
N ILE A 296 -17.52 -13.21 6.49
CA ILE A 296 -16.91 -14.54 6.31
C ILE A 296 -15.83 -14.85 7.36
N THR A 297 -15.35 -13.84 8.07
CA THR A 297 -14.42 -14.03 9.19
C THR A 297 -15.16 -14.38 10.47
N PHE A 298 -16.33 -13.80 10.73
CA PHE A 298 -17.01 -13.92 12.02
C PHE A 298 -18.20 -14.90 12.01
N LEU A 299 -19.03 -14.86 10.97
CA LEU A 299 -20.27 -15.65 10.98
C LEU A 299 -20.05 -17.16 10.97
N PRO A 300 -19.03 -17.72 10.29
CA PRO A 300 -18.76 -19.16 10.42
C PRO A 300 -18.43 -19.59 11.84
N ILE A 301 -17.80 -18.72 12.65
CA ILE A 301 -17.52 -18.99 14.08
C ILE A 301 -18.83 -19.04 14.87
N VAL A 302 -19.79 -18.17 14.56
CA VAL A 302 -21.13 -18.21 15.19
C VAL A 302 -21.87 -19.47 14.77
N ILE A 303 -21.77 -19.90 13.51
CA ILE A 303 -22.39 -21.11 12.99
C ILE A 303 -21.86 -22.37 13.68
N LEU A 304 -20.65 -22.40 14.23
CA LEU A 304 -20.11 -23.52 15.00
C LEU A 304 -20.99 -23.90 16.21
N PHE A 305 -21.73 -22.92 16.76
CA PHE A 305 -22.61 -23.17 17.93
C PHE A 305 -24.00 -23.72 17.59
N ASP A 306 -24.38 -23.71 16.30
CA ASP A 306 -25.68 -24.24 15.84
C ASP A 306 -25.49 -25.47 14.92
N PHE A 307 -24.67 -25.34 13.88
CA PHE A 307 -24.37 -26.41 12.94
C PHE A 307 -22.84 -26.45 12.67
N TRP A 308 -22.11 -27.07 13.60
CA TRP A 308 -20.64 -27.05 13.59
C TRP A 308 -20.00 -27.61 12.32
N GLN A 309 -20.62 -28.65 11.68
CA GLN A 309 -20.09 -29.23 10.44
C GLN A 309 -20.05 -28.19 9.30
N LEU A 310 -21.11 -27.37 9.20
CA LEU A 310 -21.18 -26.30 8.21
C LEU A 310 -20.14 -25.20 8.51
N GLY A 311 -20.03 -24.76 9.77
CA GLY A 311 -19.07 -23.78 10.21
C GLY A 311 -17.64 -24.22 9.90
N VAL A 312 -17.27 -25.46 10.27
CA VAL A 312 -15.97 -26.06 9.96
C VAL A 312 -15.75 -26.15 8.44
N GLY A 313 -16.76 -26.60 7.68
CA GLY A 313 -16.67 -26.72 6.23
C GLY A 313 -16.36 -25.40 5.55
N ILE A 314 -17.00 -24.30 5.95
CA ILE A 314 -16.76 -22.95 5.42
C ILE A 314 -15.34 -22.48 5.77
N LEU A 315 -14.90 -22.68 7.03
CA LEU A 315 -13.54 -22.28 7.46
C LEU A 315 -12.46 -23.07 6.71
N LEU A 316 -12.64 -24.39 6.54
CA LEU A 316 -11.69 -25.21 5.78
C LEU A 316 -11.63 -24.80 4.30
N LEU A 317 -12.79 -24.58 3.66
CA LEU A 317 -12.83 -24.08 2.28
C LEU A 317 -12.07 -22.78 2.14
N ARG A 318 -12.27 -21.84 3.05
CA ARG A 318 -11.56 -20.57 3.08
C ARG A 318 -10.05 -20.77 3.22
N VAL A 319 -9.61 -21.58 4.18
CA VAL A 319 -8.19 -21.91 4.40
C VAL A 319 -7.54 -22.46 3.14
N ILE A 320 -8.18 -23.44 2.48
CA ILE A 320 -7.64 -24.07 1.27
C ILE A 320 -7.46 -23.04 0.15
N LEU A 321 -8.50 -22.25 -0.11
CA LEU A 321 -8.48 -21.31 -1.23
C LEU A 321 -7.56 -20.12 -0.99
N GLU A 322 -7.49 -19.62 0.25
CA GLU A 322 -6.52 -18.57 0.63
C GLU A 322 -5.07 -19.09 0.49
N LEU A 323 -4.79 -20.31 0.94
CA LEU A 323 -3.46 -20.91 0.78
C LEU A 323 -3.06 -21.06 -0.69
N VAL A 324 -4.00 -21.49 -1.56
CA VAL A 324 -3.75 -21.56 -3.00
C VAL A 324 -3.41 -20.18 -3.57
N PHE A 325 -4.19 -19.16 -3.21
CA PHE A 325 -3.95 -17.79 -3.64
C PHE A 325 -2.61 -17.24 -3.14
N LEU A 326 -2.34 -17.39 -1.83
CA LEU A 326 -1.10 -16.91 -1.21
C LEU A 326 0.12 -17.63 -1.79
N LYS A 327 0.06 -18.96 -1.95
CA LYS A 327 1.14 -19.74 -2.58
C LYS A 327 1.48 -19.19 -3.96
N TYR A 328 0.46 -18.87 -4.75
CA TYR A 328 0.67 -18.28 -6.08
C TYR A 328 1.25 -16.85 -5.99
N GLY A 329 0.78 -16.02 -5.05
CA GLY A 329 1.37 -14.70 -4.78
C GLY A 329 2.86 -14.81 -4.41
N TYR A 330 3.22 -15.77 -3.55
CA TYR A 330 4.63 -16.03 -3.20
C TYR A 330 5.48 -16.41 -4.42
N GLU A 331 4.92 -17.15 -5.37
CA GLU A 331 5.59 -17.48 -6.63
C GLU A 331 5.78 -16.24 -7.52
N VAL A 332 4.72 -15.47 -7.72
CA VAL A 332 4.73 -14.28 -8.59
C VAL A 332 5.75 -13.25 -8.12
N PHE A 333 5.85 -13.04 -6.79
CA PHE A 333 6.71 -12.01 -6.21
C PHE A 333 8.05 -12.54 -5.69
N GLY A 334 8.40 -13.80 -5.97
CA GLY A 334 9.69 -14.39 -5.60
C GLY A 334 9.91 -14.51 -4.09
N GLU A 335 8.84 -14.73 -3.31
CA GLU A 335 8.92 -14.92 -1.86
C GLU A 335 9.20 -16.39 -1.49
N ASN A 336 9.87 -16.57 -0.33
CA ASN A 336 10.16 -17.91 0.18
C ASN A 336 8.89 -18.60 0.71
N LYS A 337 8.41 -19.60 -0.03
CA LYS A 337 7.20 -20.38 0.32
C LYS A 337 7.26 -21.07 1.69
N LYS A 338 8.45 -21.30 2.26
CA LYS A 338 8.58 -21.85 3.62
C LYS A 338 7.93 -20.94 4.67
N LYS A 339 7.82 -19.65 4.41
CA LYS A 339 7.14 -18.70 5.30
C LYS A 339 5.62 -18.96 5.41
N LEU A 340 5.00 -19.67 4.45
CA LEU A 340 3.58 -20.07 4.49
C LEU A 340 3.23 -20.94 5.69
N ILE A 341 4.21 -21.55 6.36
CA ILE A 341 3.99 -22.26 7.62
C ILE A 341 3.39 -21.35 8.71
N PHE A 342 3.53 -20.04 8.57
CA PHE A 342 2.96 -19.06 9.50
C PHE A 342 1.46 -18.79 9.26
N TYR A 343 0.91 -19.21 8.11
CA TYR A 343 -0.48 -18.96 7.73
C TYR A 343 -1.52 -19.39 8.78
N PRO A 344 -1.46 -20.59 9.38
CA PRO A 344 -2.46 -20.98 10.39
C PRO A 344 -2.50 -20.02 11.58
N VAL A 345 -1.35 -19.55 12.02
CA VAL A 345 -1.27 -18.58 13.13
C VAL A 345 -1.89 -17.25 12.74
N TRP A 346 -1.58 -16.74 11.55
CA TRP A 346 -2.15 -15.52 11.02
C TRP A 346 -3.69 -15.64 10.86
N PHE A 347 -4.17 -16.77 10.31
CA PHE A 347 -5.59 -17.03 10.11
C PHE A 347 -6.39 -17.03 11.43
N ILE A 348 -5.86 -17.72 12.45
CA ILE A 348 -6.50 -17.79 13.79
C ILE A 348 -6.51 -16.41 14.47
N MET A 349 -5.49 -15.61 14.28
CA MET A 349 -5.41 -14.27 14.88
C MET A 349 -6.26 -13.23 14.15
N GLN A 350 -6.67 -13.48 12.92
CA GLN A 350 -7.43 -12.50 12.10
C GLN A 350 -8.69 -11.96 12.78
N PRO A 351 -9.60 -12.76 13.37
CA PRO A 351 -10.82 -12.23 13.97
C PRO A 351 -10.52 -11.18 15.05
N LEU A 352 -9.61 -11.51 15.99
CA LEU A 352 -9.22 -10.59 17.05
C LEU A 352 -8.55 -9.32 16.51
N TYR A 353 -7.66 -9.50 15.54
CA TYR A 353 -6.96 -8.40 14.89
C TYR A 353 -7.93 -7.45 14.16
N ILE A 354 -8.84 -7.98 13.33
CA ILE A 354 -9.81 -7.18 12.55
C ILE A 354 -10.73 -6.38 13.48
N ILE A 355 -11.27 -7.00 14.53
CA ILE A 355 -12.11 -6.27 15.51
C ILE A 355 -11.30 -5.15 16.16
N THR A 356 -10.08 -5.45 16.61
CA THR A 356 -9.24 -4.47 17.31
C THR A 356 -8.99 -3.24 16.43
N ILE A 357 -8.55 -3.44 15.18
CA ILE A 357 -8.27 -2.30 14.28
C ILE A 357 -9.54 -1.59 13.80
N ALA A 358 -10.66 -2.30 13.66
CA ALA A 358 -11.93 -1.70 13.29
C ALA A 358 -12.45 -0.76 14.41
N VAL A 359 -12.41 -1.20 15.66
CA VAL A 359 -12.79 -0.38 16.82
C VAL A 359 -11.84 0.79 17.00
N MET A 360 -10.53 0.56 17.03
CA MET A 360 -9.53 1.62 17.18
C MET A 360 -9.59 2.63 16.03
N GLY A 361 -9.74 2.17 14.79
CA GLY A 361 -9.85 3.03 13.61
C GLY A 361 -11.16 3.82 13.58
N GLY A 362 -12.29 3.20 13.94
CA GLY A 362 -13.60 3.85 14.03
C GLY A 362 -13.62 4.96 15.08
N LEU A 363 -12.97 4.74 16.22
CA LEU A 363 -12.82 5.70 17.32
C LEU A 363 -11.63 6.66 17.16
N ASN A 364 -10.85 6.56 16.06
CA ASN A 364 -9.62 7.32 15.81
C ASN A 364 -8.55 7.16 16.92
N ILE A 365 -8.47 5.98 17.53
CA ILE A 365 -7.48 5.64 18.58
C ILE A 365 -6.18 5.20 17.91
N PHE A 366 -5.39 6.15 17.45
CA PHE A 366 -4.05 5.91 16.92
C PHE A 366 -3.16 7.14 17.10
N SER A 367 -1.84 6.92 17.15
CA SER A 367 -0.84 7.99 17.17
C SER A 367 -0.24 8.16 15.78
N TRP A 368 -0.13 9.42 15.35
CA TRP A 368 0.64 9.82 14.18
C TRP A 368 1.88 10.58 14.64
N LYS A 369 2.94 10.61 13.86
CA LYS A 369 4.11 11.46 14.14
C LYS A 369 3.62 12.92 14.34
N LYS A 370 3.63 13.39 15.61
CA LYS A 370 3.28 14.76 15.95
C LYS A 370 4.36 15.72 15.48
#